data_ab715b28f2351ebb908c75667e05e160
#
_entry.id   ab715b28f2351ebb908c75667e05e160
#
_cell.length_a   1.000
_cell.length_b   1.000
_cell.length_c   1.000
_cell.angle_alpha   90.00
_cell.angle_beta   90.00
_cell.angle_gamma   90.00
#
_symmetry.space_group_name_H-M   'P 1'
#
loop_
_entity.id
_entity.type
_entity.pdbx_description
1 polymer ?
#
loop_
_entity_poly.entity_id
_entity_poly.type
_entity_poly.pdbx_seq_one_letter_code
_entity_poly.pdbx_strand_id
1 'polypeptide(L)'
;MPTTMPTSSSTPSGNTGRNRPPGETSEARIAKALAHPLRARILQRLGERVASPGDLAVELGAPLGVVSYHVRMLRDYDCVELVRTEPRRGALQHFYRATARPNLDDDQWRTLPSGLRGELTGETLTDLVTDLGAAADAGHLQDPEVILNRTPLELDEKAFKKLNKLLTKTQEQVLAIAEESAKRHNDSGADVFPTEFAVLHFKRAVA
;
A
#
# COMPACT_ATOMS: atom_id res chain seq x y z
N MET A 1 40.20 42.33 -10.67
CA MET A 1 40.32 41.01 -10.07
C MET A 1 39.11 40.78 -9.22
N PRO A 2 38.03 40.07 -9.68
CA PRO A 2 36.92 39.66 -8.81
C PRO A 2 37.15 38.25 -8.26
N THR A 3 37.06 38.11 -6.97
CA THR A 3 37.21 36.89 -6.20
C THR A 3 35.94 36.03 -6.32
N THR A 4 36.09 34.87 -6.92
CA THR A 4 35.04 33.84 -7.03
C THR A 4 34.88 33.10 -5.70
N MET A 5 33.66 33.13 -5.13
CA MET A 5 33.24 32.28 -4.02
C MET A 5 32.81 30.92 -4.55
N PRO A 6 33.15 29.80 -3.91
CA PRO A 6 32.63 28.50 -4.29
C PRO A 6 31.25 28.29 -3.66
N THR A 7 30.26 27.97 -4.48
CA THR A 7 28.95 27.49 -4.06
C THR A 7 29.06 26.07 -3.53
N SER A 8 28.88 25.89 -2.21
CA SER A 8 28.74 24.58 -1.60
C SER A 8 27.35 24.02 -1.84
N SER A 9 27.25 23.05 -2.75
CA SER A 9 26.09 22.19 -2.91
C SER A 9 26.01 21.22 -1.73
N SER A 10 25.18 21.50 -0.75
CA SER A 10 24.84 20.56 0.32
C SER A 10 23.83 19.54 -0.22
N THR A 11 24.32 18.37 -0.59
CA THR A 11 23.50 17.16 -0.77
C THR A 11 22.83 16.80 0.54
N PRO A 12 21.51 16.58 0.62
CA PRO A 12 20.90 16.06 1.83
C PRO A 12 21.35 14.61 2.04
N SER A 13 22.23 14.40 3.01
CA SER A 13 22.64 13.08 3.48
C SER A 13 21.44 12.33 4.01
N GLY A 14 21.03 11.30 3.29
CA GLY A 14 20.02 10.35 3.73
C GLY A 14 20.45 9.69 5.03
N ASN A 15 19.74 9.98 6.11
CA ASN A 15 19.94 9.33 7.41
C ASN A 15 19.36 7.92 7.36
N THR A 16 20.06 6.99 6.72
CA THR A 16 19.74 5.56 6.72
C THR A 16 20.48 4.89 7.89
N GLY A 17 19.71 4.37 8.86
CA GLY A 17 20.21 3.30 9.73
C GLY A 17 20.51 3.64 11.17
N ARG A 18 19.50 4.01 11.95
CA ARG A 18 19.58 3.86 13.40
C ARG A 18 18.62 2.78 13.86
N ASN A 19 19.18 1.66 14.26
CA ASN A 19 18.56 0.49 14.90
C ASN A 19 18.27 -0.71 14.00
N ARG A 20 19.19 -1.03 13.08
CA ARG A 20 19.06 -2.24 12.26
C ARG A 20 19.76 -3.41 12.96
N PRO A 21 19.05 -4.45 13.45
CA PRO A 21 19.68 -5.69 13.84
C PRO A 21 20.33 -6.33 12.60
N PRO A 22 21.61 -6.75 12.69
CA PRO A 22 22.29 -7.38 11.57
C PRO A 22 21.62 -8.71 11.23
N GLY A 23 21.17 -8.87 9.96
CA GLY A 23 20.61 -10.12 9.44
C GLY A 23 19.08 -10.17 9.31
N GLU A 24 18.34 -9.10 9.61
CA GLU A 24 16.88 -9.12 9.44
C GLU A 24 16.49 -8.94 7.96
N THR A 25 15.75 -9.92 7.42
CA THR A 25 15.25 -9.89 6.03
C THR A 25 14.14 -8.83 5.86
N SER A 26 13.89 -8.42 4.62
CA SER A 26 12.79 -7.52 4.29
C SER A 26 11.44 -8.10 4.73
N GLU A 27 11.27 -9.41 4.54
CA GLU A 27 10.07 -10.16 4.91
C GLU A 27 9.82 -10.14 6.43
N ALA A 28 10.85 -10.35 7.25
CA ALA A 28 10.73 -10.29 8.71
C ALA A 28 10.29 -8.91 9.21
N ARG A 29 10.73 -7.84 8.54
CA ARG A 29 10.32 -6.46 8.85
C ARG A 29 8.86 -6.20 8.50
N ILE A 30 8.42 -6.64 7.32
CA ILE A 30 7.02 -6.54 6.91
C ILE A 30 6.12 -7.34 7.87
N ALA A 31 6.50 -8.56 8.24
CA ALA A 31 5.75 -9.35 9.19
C ALA A 31 5.62 -8.65 10.56
N LYS A 32 6.70 -8.02 11.07
CA LYS A 32 6.65 -7.20 12.29
C LYS A 32 5.79 -5.95 12.12
N ALA A 33 5.87 -5.28 10.97
CA ALA A 33 5.03 -4.13 10.68
C ALA A 33 3.54 -4.51 10.75
N LEU A 34 3.18 -5.63 10.17
CA LEU A 34 1.82 -6.13 10.08
C LEU A 34 1.32 -6.86 11.34
N ALA A 35 2.19 -7.16 12.30
CA ALA A 35 1.79 -7.82 13.56
C ALA A 35 0.86 -6.97 14.47
N HIS A 36 0.57 -5.73 14.12
CA HIS A 36 -0.34 -4.86 14.86
C HIS A 36 -1.42 -4.31 13.91
N PRO A 37 -2.73 -4.50 14.21
CA PRO A 37 -3.83 -4.12 13.33
C PRO A 37 -3.73 -2.69 12.80
N LEU A 38 -3.57 -1.71 13.69
CA LEU A 38 -3.48 -0.30 13.28
C LEU A 38 -2.28 -0.02 12.36
N ARG A 39 -1.14 -0.72 12.51
CA ARG A 39 -0.01 -0.57 11.58
C ARG A 39 -0.33 -1.11 10.20
N ALA A 40 -1.02 -2.24 10.13
CA ALA A 40 -1.46 -2.82 8.86
C ALA A 40 -2.38 -1.85 8.11
N ARG A 41 -3.38 -1.26 8.79
CA ARG A 41 -4.29 -0.26 8.23
C ARG A 41 -3.56 1.01 7.77
N ILE A 42 -2.65 1.55 8.59
CA ILE A 42 -1.82 2.70 8.22
C ILE A 42 -1.00 2.39 6.97
N LEU A 43 -0.37 1.22 6.91
CA LEU A 43 0.47 0.82 5.78
C LEU A 43 -0.35 0.64 4.49
N GLN A 44 -1.55 0.07 4.60
CA GLN A 44 -2.50 -0.04 3.49
C GLN A 44 -2.83 1.36 2.93
N ARG A 45 -3.27 2.31 3.76
CA ARG A 45 -3.60 3.68 3.33
C ARG A 45 -2.40 4.43 2.73
N LEU A 46 -1.20 4.23 3.27
CA LEU A 46 0.02 4.81 2.71
C LEU A 46 0.49 4.10 1.41
N GLY A 47 0.03 2.90 1.14
CA GLY A 47 0.19 2.21 -0.14
C GLY A 47 -0.68 2.82 -1.25
N GLU A 48 -1.86 3.32 -0.89
CA GLU A 48 -2.83 3.92 -1.80
C GLU A 48 -2.50 5.39 -2.11
N ARG A 49 -2.05 6.14 -1.09
CA ARG A 49 -1.79 7.58 -1.23
C ARG A 49 -0.75 8.12 -0.24
N VAL A 50 -0.22 9.30 -0.55
CA VAL A 50 0.61 10.07 0.38
C VAL A 50 -0.28 10.73 1.42
N ALA A 51 0.00 10.48 2.71
CA ALA A 51 -0.76 11.05 3.81
C ALA A 51 0.12 11.43 5.01
N SER A 52 -0.36 12.37 5.83
CA SER A 52 0.26 12.69 7.12
C SER A 52 -0.36 11.85 8.24
N PRO A 53 0.34 11.71 9.40
CA PRO A 53 -0.26 11.08 10.58
C PRO A 53 -1.56 11.74 11.04
N GLY A 54 -1.72 13.05 10.78
CA GLY A 54 -2.96 13.78 11.09
C GLY A 54 -4.13 13.34 10.22
N ASP A 55 -3.89 13.18 8.92
CA ASP A 55 -4.92 12.72 7.98
C ASP A 55 -5.34 11.29 8.31
N LEU A 56 -4.35 10.43 8.55
CA LEU A 56 -4.59 9.03 8.95
C LEU A 56 -5.32 8.90 10.29
N ALA A 57 -5.04 9.79 11.26
CA ALA A 57 -5.71 9.78 12.55
C ALA A 57 -7.22 10.05 12.42
N VAL A 58 -7.59 11.02 11.56
CA VAL A 58 -8.98 11.34 11.26
C VAL A 58 -9.67 10.20 10.54
N GLU A 59 -9.05 9.68 9.49
CA GLU A 59 -9.60 8.61 8.65
C GLU A 59 -9.80 7.29 9.40
N LEU A 60 -8.79 6.90 10.19
CA LEU A 60 -8.81 5.62 10.93
C LEU A 60 -9.52 5.71 12.30
N GLY A 61 -10.04 6.90 12.66
CA GLY A 61 -10.69 7.11 13.95
C GLY A 61 -9.79 6.86 15.16
N ALA A 62 -8.46 7.09 15.01
CA ALA A 62 -7.47 6.77 16.03
C ALA A 62 -6.77 8.03 16.56
N PRO A 63 -6.32 8.05 17.83
CA PRO A 63 -5.62 9.21 18.40
C PRO A 63 -4.34 9.52 17.63
N LEU A 64 -4.12 10.81 17.30
CA LEU A 64 -2.94 11.28 16.54
C LEU A 64 -1.61 10.79 17.13
N GLY A 65 -1.46 10.79 18.46
CA GLY A 65 -0.23 10.32 19.12
C GLY A 65 0.04 8.84 18.86
N VAL A 66 -1.01 8.02 18.82
CA VAL A 66 -0.92 6.59 18.54
C VAL A 66 -0.56 6.35 17.07
N VAL A 67 -1.24 7.04 16.14
CA VAL A 67 -0.93 6.95 14.71
C VAL A 67 0.50 7.42 14.43
N SER A 68 0.93 8.54 15.01
CA SER A 68 2.30 9.06 14.86
C SER A 68 3.36 8.08 15.39
N TYR A 69 3.08 7.40 16.48
CA TYR A 69 3.94 6.33 17.00
C TYR A 69 4.06 5.17 16.00
N HIS A 70 2.92 4.69 15.46
CA HIS A 70 2.91 3.59 14.50
C HIS A 70 3.56 3.96 13.16
N VAL A 71 3.36 5.17 12.63
CA VAL A 71 4.06 5.66 11.43
C VAL A 71 5.59 5.69 11.66
N ARG A 72 6.04 6.09 12.86
CA ARG A 72 7.46 6.04 13.21
C ARG A 72 8.00 4.61 13.21
N MET A 73 7.26 3.68 13.82
CA MET A 73 7.61 2.26 13.80
C MET A 73 7.69 1.70 12.37
N LEU A 74 6.73 2.04 11.50
CA LEU A 74 6.74 1.63 10.09
C LEU A 74 7.94 2.20 9.33
N ARG A 75 8.34 3.43 9.63
CA ARG A 75 9.55 4.03 9.09
C ARG A 75 10.81 3.30 9.60
N ASP A 76 10.86 2.95 10.87
CA ASP A 76 12.01 2.23 11.46
C ASP A 76 12.10 0.78 10.89
N TYR A 77 11.02 0.24 10.38
CA TYR A 77 10.98 -1.02 9.61
C TYR A 77 11.22 -0.83 8.10
N ASP A 78 11.53 0.38 7.64
CA ASP A 78 11.67 0.74 6.22
C ASP A 78 10.41 0.44 5.37
N CYS A 79 9.24 0.39 6.00
CA CYS A 79 7.97 0.14 5.31
C CYS A 79 7.32 1.41 4.75
N VAL A 80 7.75 2.60 5.23
CA VAL A 80 7.28 3.90 4.77
C VAL A 80 8.43 4.89 4.62
N GLU A 81 8.32 5.79 3.66
CA GLU A 81 9.27 6.88 3.42
C GLU A 81 8.61 8.25 3.60
N LEU A 82 9.42 9.24 3.99
CA LEU A 82 9.01 10.64 4.03
C LEU A 82 9.06 11.20 2.61
N VAL A 83 7.91 11.63 2.07
CA VAL A 83 7.81 12.19 0.72
C VAL A 83 8.02 13.69 0.71
N ARG A 84 7.39 14.41 1.67
CA ARG A 84 7.48 15.87 1.79
C ARG A 84 7.15 16.34 3.20
N THR A 85 7.51 17.58 3.46
CA THR A 85 7.21 18.28 4.73
C THR A 85 6.59 19.62 4.41
N GLU A 86 5.51 19.97 5.10
CA GLU A 86 4.79 21.24 4.93
C GLU A 86 4.70 22.01 6.25
N PRO A 87 4.92 23.32 6.26
CA PRO A 87 4.69 24.15 7.45
C PRO A 87 3.19 24.21 7.77
N ARG A 88 2.81 23.97 9.01
CA ARG A 88 1.43 24.11 9.48
C ARG A 88 1.35 24.70 10.89
N ARG A 89 0.87 25.93 11.02
CA ARG A 89 0.63 26.61 12.32
C ARG A 89 1.80 26.53 13.32
N GLY A 90 3.04 26.78 12.86
CA GLY A 90 4.23 26.74 13.70
C GLY A 90 4.86 25.38 13.94
N ALA A 91 4.34 24.33 13.30
CA ALA A 91 4.90 22.97 13.28
C ALA A 91 5.17 22.51 11.85
N LEU A 92 5.97 21.45 11.70
CA LEU A 92 6.19 20.78 10.42
C LEU A 92 5.30 19.54 10.33
N GLN A 93 4.44 19.49 9.33
CA GLN A 93 3.66 18.31 9.00
C GLN A 93 4.45 17.45 8.00
N HIS A 94 4.63 16.19 8.35
CA HIS A 94 5.36 15.22 7.55
C HIS A 94 4.37 14.34 6.80
N PHE A 95 4.62 14.11 5.51
CA PHE A 95 3.79 13.26 4.64
C PHE A 95 4.58 12.03 4.23
N TYR A 96 3.95 10.89 4.36
CA TYR A 96 4.56 9.58 4.14
C TYR A 96 3.86 8.82 3.01
N ARG A 97 4.58 7.87 2.43
CA ARG A 97 4.08 6.86 1.49
C ARG A 97 4.69 5.51 1.86
N ALA A 98 4.00 4.41 1.57
CA ALA A 98 4.59 3.08 1.72
C ALA A 98 5.71 2.88 0.69
N THR A 99 6.83 2.31 1.14
CA THR A 99 7.99 1.98 0.29
C THR A 99 7.79 0.69 -0.48
N ALA A 100 6.99 -0.22 0.09
CA ALA A 100 6.53 -1.43 -0.57
C ALA A 100 5.02 -1.50 -0.35
N ARG A 101 4.26 -1.82 -1.38
CA ARG A 101 2.87 -2.21 -1.17
C ARG A 101 2.90 -3.45 -0.29
N PRO A 102 2.04 -3.55 0.73
CA PRO A 102 1.93 -4.76 1.53
C PRO A 102 1.22 -5.85 0.73
N ASN A 103 1.81 -6.23 -0.41
CA ASN A 103 1.47 -7.47 -1.06
C ASN A 103 2.08 -8.56 -0.19
N LEU A 104 1.32 -8.99 0.80
CA LEU A 104 1.64 -10.19 1.53
C LEU A 104 1.64 -11.34 0.53
N ASP A 105 2.79 -11.96 0.35
CA ASP A 105 2.82 -13.24 -0.33
C ASP A 105 2.04 -14.29 0.49
N ASP A 106 1.77 -15.42 -0.12
CA ASP A 106 1.01 -16.51 0.50
C ASP A 106 1.61 -16.95 1.84
N ASP A 107 2.92 -16.91 2.02
CA ASP A 107 3.60 -17.36 3.23
C ASP A 107 3.50 -16.30 4.33
N GLN A 108 3.68 -15.04 3.99
CA GLN A 108 3.48 -13.91 4.91
C GLN A 108 2.01 -13.84 5.38
N TRP A 109 1.04 -14.02 4.47
CA TRP A 109 -0.37 -14.08 4.81
C TRP A 109 -0.68 -15.21 5.80
N ARG A 110 -0.11 -16.38 5.62
CA ARG A 110 -0.29 -17.53 6.53
C ARG A 110 0.29 -17.29 7.92
N THR A 111 1.35 -16.49 8.04
CA THR A 111 1.98 -16.17 9.34
C THR A 111 1.20 -15.19 10.18
N LEU A 112 0.27 -14.42 9.58
CA LEU A 112 -0.57 -13.49 10.32
C LEU A 112 -1.54 -14.22 11.26
N PRO A 113 -1.80 -13.66 12.46
CA PRO A 113 -2.88 -14.15 13.34
C PRO A 113 -4.23 -14.17 12.60
N SER A 114 -5.06 -15.19 12.85
CA SER A 114 -6.35 -15.36 12.15
C SER A 114 -7.29 -14.17 12.32
N GLY A 115 -7.32 -13.57 13.52
CA GLY A 115 -8.12 -12.37 13.80
C GLY A 115 -7.70 -11.19 12.91
N LEU A 116 -6.38 -10.95 12.79
CA LEU A 116 -5.86 -9.88 11.94
C LEU A 116 -6.16 -10.14 10.45
N ARG A 117 -6.04 -11.38 9.98
CA ARG A 117 -6.44 -11.74 8.61
C ARG A 117 -7.91 -11.43 8.35
N GLY A 118 -8.79 -11.77 9.31
CA GLY A 118 -10.22 -11.47 9.21
C GLY A 118 -10.52 -9.98 9.15
N GLU A 119 -9.84 -9.19 9.98
CA GLU A 119 -9.97 -7.73 10.02
C GLU A 119 -9.52 -7.08 8.70
N LEU A 120 -8.31 -7.42 8.20
CA LEU A 120 -7.79 -6.92 6.93
C LEU A 120 -8.69 -7.31 5.74
N THR A 121 -9.18 -8.55 5.73
CA THR A 121 -10.12 -9.01 4.69
C THR A 121 -11.42 -8.22 4.74
N GLY A 122 -11.97 -7.99 5.93
CA GLY A 122 -13.21 -7.23 6.11
C GLY A 122 -13.08 -5.78 5.63
N GLU A 123 -11.98 -5.10 5.95
CA GLU A 123 -11.70 -3.74 5.46
C GLU A 123 -11.57 -3.70 3.94
N THR A 124 -10.74 -4.58 3.37
CA THR A 124 -10.54 -4.65 1.91
C THR A 124 -11.88 -4.89 1.17
N LEU A 125 -12.74 -5.77 1.70
CA LEU A 125 -14.04 -6.01 1.12
C LEU A 125 -14.98 -4.81 1.24
N THR A 126 -14.93 -4.09 2.35
CA THR A 126 -15.74 -2.87 2.57
C THR A 126 -15.33 -1.77 1.60
N ASP A 127 -14.01 -1.53 1.45
CA ASP A 127 -13.47 -0.54 0.52
C ASP A 127 -13.86 -0.90 -0.92
N LEU A 128 -13.65 -2.15 -1.33
CA LEU A 128 -14.01 -2.63 -2.67
C LEU A 128 -15.50 -2.44 -2.99
N VAL A 129 -16.39 -2.77 -2.04
CA VAL A 129 -17.84 -2.59 -2.23
C VAL A 129 -18.20 -1.11 -2.35
N THR A 130 -17.54 -0.26 -1.57
CA THR A 130 -17.75 1.20 -1.60
C THR A 130 -17.30 1.79 -2.94
N ASP A 131 -16.11 1.44 -3.41
CA ASP A 131 -15.56 1.94 -4.67
C ASP A 131 -16.34 1.40 -5.87
N LEU A 132 -16.76 0.14 -5.83
CA LEU A 132 -17.62 -0.46 -6.84
C LEU A 132 -19.00 0.23 -6.92
N GLY A 133 -19.59 0.58 -5.76
CA GLY A 133 -20.83 1.33 -5.68
C GLY A 133 -20.68 2.73 -6.29
N ALA A 134 -19.64 3.45 -5.93
CA ALA A 134 -19.35 4.78 -6.48
C ALA A 134 -19.12 4.74 -8.01
N ALA A 135 -18.39 3.74 -8.50
CA ALA A 135 -18.17 3.54 -9.93
C ALA A 135 -19.47 3.21 -10.68
N ALA A 136 -20.37 2.42 -10.06
CA ALA A 136 -21.68 2.11 -10.62
C ALA A 136 -22.56 3.36 -10.72
N ASP A 137 -22.63 4.16 -9.65
CA ASP A 137 -23.40 5.40 -9.59
C ASP A 137 -22.90 6.45 -10.61
N ALA A 138 -21.60 6.48 -10.85
CA ALA A 138 -20.98 7.32 -11.88
C ALA A 138 -21.12 6.78 -13.32
N GLY A 139 -21.68 5.58 -13.50
CA GLY A 139 -21.85 4.94 -14.80
C GLY A 139 -20.57 4.31 -15.38
N HIS A 140 -19.46 4.31 -14.64
CA HIS A 140 -18.17 3.80 -15.11
C HIS A 140 -18.19 2.29 -15.39
N LEU A 141 -19.08 1.53 -14.74
CA LEU A 141 -19.22 0.08 -15.00
C LEU A 141 -19.91 -0.25 -16.33
N GLN A 142 -20.41 0.76 -17.06
CA GLN A 142 -21.01 0.61 -18.38
C GLN A 142 -20.01 0.87 -19.51
N ASP A 143 -18.80 1.28 -19.19
CA ASP A 143 -17.73 1.48 -20.17
C ASP A 143 -17.41 0.16 -20.88
N PRO A 144 -17.30 0.15 -22.23
CA PRO A 144 -16.98 -1.06 -23.01
C PRO A 144 -15.64 -1.72 -22.65
N GLU A 145 -14.70 -0.98 -22.05
CA GLU A 145 -13.40 -1.48 -21.64
C GLU A 145 -13.40 -2.10 -20.22
N VAL A 146 -14.53 -2.04 -19.51
CA VAL A 146 -14.65 -2.66 -18.18
C VAL A 146 -14.63 -4.18 -18.28
N ILE A 147 -13.79 -4.79 -17.45
CA ILE A 147 -13.74 -6.25 -17.30
C ILE A 147 -14.42 -6.64 -15.99
N LEU A 148 -15.62 -7.20 -16.07
CA LEU A 148 -16.36 -7.74 -14.94
C LEU A 148 -16.68 -9.21 -15.17
N ASN A 149 -15.94 -10.11 -14.52
CA ASN A 149 -16.14 -11.55 -14.69
C ASN A 149 -16.39 -12.23 -13.34
N ARG A 150 -17.41 -13.09 -13.32
CA ARG A 150 -17.68 -13.96 -12.18
C ARG A 150 -17.92 -15.39 -12.70
N THR A 151 -17.00 -16.30 -12.36
CA THR A 151 -17.07 -17.70 -12.80
C THR A 151 -17.08 -18.63 -11.60
N PRO A 152 -18.18 -19.27 -11.24
CA PRO A 152 -18.19 -20.37 -10.28
C PRO A 152 -17.39 -21.55 -10.81
N LEU A 153 -16.48 -22.07 -10.00
CA LEU A 153 -15.59 -23.19 -10.37
C LEU A 153 -15.69 -24.31 -9.34
N GLU A 154 -15.51 -25.53 -9.78
CA GLU A 154 -15.26 -26.71 -8.95
C GLU A 154 -13.83 -27.17 -9.19
N LEU A 155 -12.98 -27.04 -8.20
CA LEU A 155 -11.54 -27.31 -8.31
C LEU A 155 -11.10 -28.28 -7.23
N ASP A 156 -10.24 -29.22 -7.61
CA ASP A 156 -9.45 -29.98 -6.68
C ASP A 156 -8.34 -29.08 -6.05
N GLU A 157 -7.69 -29.59 -5.02
CA GLU A 157 -6.65 -28.81 -4.31
C GLU A 157 -5.47 -28.43 -5.22
N LYS A 158 -5.10 -29.29 -6.16
CA LYS A 158 -4.01 -29.03 -7.11
C LYS A 158 -4.36 -27.91 -8.08
N ALA A 159 -5.56 -27.93 -8.62
CA ALA A 159 -6.08 -26.89 -9.51
C ALA A 159 -6.26 -25.57 -8.77
N PHE A 160 -6.77 -25.59 -7.53
CA PHE A 160 -6.89 -24.40 -6.67
C PHE A 160 -5.53 -23.72 -6.44
N LYS A 161 -4.50 -24.50 -6.08
CA LYS A 161 -3.13 -23.97 -5.91
C LYS A 161 -2.53 -23.45 -7.22
N LYS A 162 -2.80 -24.15 -8.34
CA LYS A 162 -2.33 -23.69 -9.65
C LYS A 162 -2.96 -22.36 -10.07
N LEU A 163 -4.24 -22.20 -9.79
CA LEU A 163 -4.95 -20.95 -10.07
C LEU A 163 -4.43 -19.81 -9.19
N ASN A 164 -4.24 -20.02 -7.89
CA ASN A 164 -3.63 -19.02 -7.02
C ASN A 164 -2.27 -18.54 -7.55
N LYS A 165 -1.40 -19.46 -7.94
CA LYS A 165 -0.08 -19.12 -8.50
C LYS A 165 -0.18 -18.28 -9.79
N LEU A 166 -1.17 -18.57 -10.63
CA LEU A 166 -1.44 -17.77 -11.83
C LEU A 166 -1.88 -16.35 -11.46
N LEU A 167 -2.81 -16.22 -10.51
CA LEU A 167 -3.34 -14.92 -10.06
C LEU A 167 -2.27 -14.07 -9.41
N THR A 168 -1.39 -14.65 -8.58
CA THR A 168 -0.23 -13.95 -8.00
C THR A 168 0.67 -13.39 -9.10
N LYS A 169 1.00 -14.20 -10.12
CA LYS A 169 1.80 -13.73 -11.25
C LYS A 169 1.12 -12.62 -12.04
N THR A 170 -0.19 -12.70 -12.22
CA THR A 170 -0.98 -11.65 -12.90
C THR A 170 -0.92 -10.34 -12.10
N GLN A 171 -1.02 -10.42 -10.77
CA GLN A 171 -0.91 -9.25 -9.91
C GLN A 171 0.46 -8.57 -10.00
N GLU A 172 1.55 -9.34 -10.04
CA GLU A 172 2.90 -8.81 -10.27
C GLU A 172 2.99 -8.02 -11.60
N GLN A 173 2.38 -8.54 -12.66
CA GLN A 173 2.32 -7.87 -13.96
C GLN A 173 1.50 -6.58 -13.92
N VAL A 174 0.36 -6.59 -13.24
CA VAL A 174 -0.46 -5.38 -13.04
C VAL A 174 0.30 -4.28 -12.32
N LEU A 175 1.06 -4.65 -11.27
CA LEU A 175 1.89 -3.69 -10.54
C LEU A 175 3.00 -3.09 -11.43
N ALA A 176 3.64 -3.90 -12.27
CA ALA A 176 4.63 -3.42 -13.22
C ALA A 176 4.03 -2.42 -14.23
N ILE A 177 2.83 -2.69 -14.74
CA ILE A 177 2.09 -1.77 -15.63
C ILE A 177 1.79 -0.43 -14.90
N ALA A 178 1.37 -0.49 -13.64
CA ALA A 178 1.12 0.72 -12.85
C ALA A 178 2.39 1.55 -12.62
N GLU A 179 3.53 0.90 -12.36
CA GLU A 179 4.83 1.57 -12.21
C GLU A 179 5.28 2.24 -13.52
N GLU A 180 5.11 1.58 -14.66
CA GLU A 180 5.41 2.15 -15.99
C GLU A 180 4.51 3.35 -16.29
N SER A 181 3.23 3.28 -15.93
CA SER A 181 2.30 4.40 -16.07
C SER A 181 2.71 5.59 -15.21
N ALA A 182 3.08 5.35 -13.95
CA ALA A 182 3.56 6.39 -13.05
C ALA A 182 4.84 7.05 -13.57
N LYS A 183 5.78 6.30 -14.17
CA LYS A 183 6.96 6.85 -14.82
C LYS A 183 6.59 7.75 -15.99
N ARG A 184 5.68 7.31 -16.88
CA ARG A 184 5.23 8.14 -18.01
C ARG A 184 4.57 9.44 -17.54
N HIS A 185 3.76 9.39 -16.48
CA HIS A 185 3.19 10.58 -15.90
C HIS A 185 4.26 11.56 -15.39
N ASN A 186 5.26 11.06 -14.65
CA ASN A 186 6.35 11.89 -14.11
C ASN A 186 7.26 12.48 -15.22
N ASP A 187 7.57 11.70 -16.25
CA ASP A 187 8.54 12.07 -17.28
C ASP A 187 7.93 12.96 -18.38
N SER A 188 6.67 12.76 -18.73
CA SER A 188 6.03 13.43 -19.88
C SER A 188 4.72 14.14 -19.55
N GLY A 189 4.25 14.09 -18.29
CA GLY A 189 2.95 14.64 -17.90
C GLY A 189 1.75 13.90 -18.51
N ALA A 190 1.91 12.61 -18.82
CA ALA A 190 0.82 11.81 -19.37
C ALA A 190 -0.39 11.80 -18.41
N ASP A 191 -1.57 11.93 -18.94
CA ASP A 191 -2.80 11.88 -18.15
C ASP A 191 -2.96 10.52 -17.48
N VAL A 192 -3.42 10.52 -16.21
CA VAL A 192 -3.73 9.33 -15.43
C VAL A 192 -5.13 9.45 -14.86
N PHE A 193 -5.80 8.32 -14.72
CA PHE A 193 -7.13 8.24 -14.11
C PHE A 193 -7.13 7.14 -13.04
N PRO A 194 -7.91 7.28 -11.96
CA PRO A 194 -8.02 6.27 -10.94
C PRO A 194 -8.66 5.00 -11.49
N THR A 195 -8.08 3.85 -11.16
CA THR A 195 -8.52 2.53 -11.62
C THR A 195 -8.47 1.56 -10.45
N GLU A 196 -9.50 0.75 -10.27
CA GLU A 196 -9.52 -0.33 -9.30
C GLU A 196 -9.27 -1.66 -10.02
N PHE A 197 -8.33 -2.45 -9.48
CA PHE A 197 -8.09 -3.83 -9.89
C PHE A 197 -8.21 -4.74 -8.69
N ALA A 198 -9.25 -5.57 -8.66
CA ALA A 198 -9.50 -6.52 -7.59
C ALA A 198 -9.60 -7.95 -8.12
N VAL A 199 -8.96 -8.89 -7.43
CA VAL A 199 -9.02 -10.32 -7.71
C VAL A 199 -9.42 -11.08 -6.46
N LEU A 200 -10.52 -11.82 -6.53
CA LEU A 200 -11.05 -12.63 -5.44
C LEU A 200 -11.11 -14.09 -5.86
N HIS A 201 -10.32 -14.95 -5.20
CA HIS A 201 -10.37 -16.39 -5.37
C HIS A 201 -10.47 -17.07 -4.00
N PHE A 202 -11.60 -17.68 -3.72
CA PHE A 202 -11.93 -18.23 -2.40
C PHE A 202 -12.81 -19.48 -2.51
N LYS A 203 -12.79 -20.30 -1.48
CA LYS A 203 -13.71 -21.44 -1.35
C LYS A 203 -15.11 -20.92 -1.00
N ARG A 204 -16.10 -21.27 -1.82
CA ARG A 204 -17.50 -20.93 -1.52
C ARG A 204 -17.99 -21.73 -0.32
N ALA A 205 -18.85 -21.11 0.49
CA ALA A 205 -19.64 -21.86 1.43
C ALA A 205 -20.59 -22.80 0.65
N VAL A 206 -20.62 -24.06 1.05
CA VAL A 206 -21.61 -25.03 0.53
C VAL A 206 -22.86 -24.84 1.38
N ALA A 207 -23.97 -24.54 0.74
CA ALA A 207 -25.29 -24.46 1.39
C ALA A 207 -25.79 -25.85 1.75
#